data_dcfa0ca91144647edee66e454950acfd
#
_entry.id   dcfa0ca91144647edee66e454950acfd
#
_cell.length_a   1.000
_cell.length_b   1.000
_cell.length_c   1.000
_cell.angle_alpha   90.00
_cell.angle_beta   90.00
_cell.angle_gamma   90.00
#
_symmetry.space_group_name_H-M   'P 1'
#
loop_
_entity.id
_entity.type
_entity.pdbx_description
1 polymer ?
#
loop_
_entity_poly.entity_id
_entity_poly.type
_entity_poly.pdbx_seq_one_letter_code
_entity_poly.pdbx_strand_id
1 'polypeptide(L)' 'MKKFNDLINKRLKELNMSKYKLAKLTGIFEQTIYSILKGDSKNPRLDHVIKIATVLDIDLNKLKGE' A
#
# COMPACT_ATOMS: atom_id res chain seq x y z
N MET A 1 -2.34 10.56 0.85
CA MET A 1 -1.66 10.08 -0.37
C MET A 1 -2.64 9.27 -1.22
N LYS A 2 -3.48 10.00 -1.89
CA LYS A 2 -4.55 9.39 -2.69
C LYS A 2 -4.01 8.51 -3.82
N LYS A 3 -2.96 8.97 -4.48
CA LYS A 3 -2.38 8.22 -5.59
C LYS A 3 -1.75 6.91 -5.16
N PHE A 4 -1.11 6.93 -4.01
CA PHE A 4 -0.52 5.73 -3.46
C PHE A 4 -1.62 4.71 -3.13
N ASN A 5 -2.73 5.18 -2.55
CA ASN A 5 -3.87 4.30 -2.27
C ASN A 5 -4.39 3.65 -3.55
N ASP A 6 -4.53 4.45 -4.59
CA ASP A 6 -5.04 3.93 -5.86
C ASP A 6 -4.11 2.88 -6.44
N LEU A 7 -2.80 3.11 -6.35
CA LEU A 7 -1.81 2.16 -6.84
C LEU A 7 -1.86 0.85 -6.06
N ILE A 8 -1.99 0.94 -4.73
CA ILE A 8 -2.07 -0.25 -3.89
C ILE A 8 -3.31 -1.06 -4.24
N ASN A 9 -4.47 -0.40 -4.31
CA ASN A 9 -5.73 -1.08 -4.60
C ASN A 9 -5.70 -1.72 -5.98
N LYS A 10 -5.17 -1.03 -6.96
CA LYS A 10 -5.04 -1.56 -8.31
C LYS A 10 -4.14 -2.79 -8.32
N ARG A 11 -3.01 -2.71 -7.62
CA ARG A 11 -2.05 -3.81 -7.60
C ARG A 11 -2.59 -5.04 -6.89
N LEU A 12 -3.33 -4.84 -5.79
CA LEU A 12 -3.98 -5.94 -5.09
C LEU A 12 -4.95 -6.67 -6.01
N LYS A 13 -5.68 -5.91 -6.81
CA LYS A 13 -6.61 -6.47 -7.77
C LYS A 13 -5.88 -7.27 -8.83
N GLU A 14 -4.80 -6.73 -9.37
CA GLU A 14 -4.01 -7.40 -10.39
C GLU A 14 -3.41 -8.70 -9.89
N LEU A 15 -2.98 -8.71 -8.63
CA LEU A 15 -2.38 -9.90 -8.02
C LEU A 15 -3.40 -10.84 -7.39
N ASN A 16 -4.67 -10.44 -7.41
CA ASN A 16 -5.74 -11.19 -6.75
C ASN A 16 -5.39 -11.45 -5.28
N MET A 17 -4.86 -10.42 -4.62
CA MET A 17 -4.38 -10.51 -3.25
C MET A 17 -5.32 -9.79 -2.30
N SER A 18 -5.61 -10.42 -1.16
CA SER A 18 -6.45 -9.81 -0.14
C SER A 18 -5.64 -8.86 0.73
N LYS A 19 -6.35 -7.96 1.41
CA LYS A 19 -5.71 -7.05 2.37
C LYS A 19 -5.09 -7.83 3.53
N TYR A 20 -5.72 -8.90 3.93
CA TYR A 20 -5.20 -9.79 4.97
C TYR A 20 -3.86 -10.38 4.55
N LYS A 21 -3.77 -10.86 3.32
CA LYS A 21 -2.53 -11.41 2.79
C LYS A 21 -1.44 -10.36 2.75
N LEU A 22 -1.78 -9.14 2.33
CA LEU A 22 -0.83 -8.04 2.31
C LEU A 22 -0.31 -7.74 3.70
N ALA A 23 -1.20 -7.72 4.70
CA ALA A 23 -0.79 -7.49 6.09
C ALA A 23 0.20 -8.56 6.55
N LYS A 24 -0.07 -9.81 6.20
CA LYS A 24 0.84 -10.92 6.57
C LYS A 24 2.21 -10.78 5.92
N LEU A 25 2.23 -10.43 4.64
CA LEU A 25 3.48 -10.34 3.89
C LEU A 25 4.33 -9.15 4.31
N THR A 26 3.69 -8.07 4.72
CA THR A 26 4.40 -6.86 5.14
C THR A 26 4.72 -6.83 6.63
N GLY A 27 4.01 -7.66 7.41
CA GLY A 27 4.13 -7.60 8.87
C GLY A 27 3.45 -6.39 9.48
N ILE A 28 2.60 -5.71 8.72
CA ILE A 28 1.85 -4.55 9.19
C ILE A 28 0.47 -5.01 9.66
N PHE A 29 -0.04 -4.41 10.75
CA PHE A 29 -1.36 -4.76 11.26
C PHE A 29 -2.44 -4.50 10.22
N GLU A 30 -3.46 -5.37 10.18
CA GLU A 30 -4.56 -5.22 9.25
C GLU A 30 -5.25 -3.86 9.35
N GLN A 31 -5.44 -3.37 10.56
CA GLN A 31 -6.08 -2.07 10.76
C GLN A 31 -5.29 -0.95 10.11
N THR A 32 -3.97 -1.03 10.21
CA THR A 32 -3.09 -0.04 9.58
C THR A 32 -3.19 -0.12 8.07
N ILE A 33 -3.21 -1.34 7.53
CA ILE A 33 -3.38 -1.55 6.08
C ILE A 33 -4.71 -0.95 5.62
N TYR A 34 -5.79 -1.23 6.35
CA TYR A 34 -7.11 -0.72 5.99
C TYR A 34 -7.14 0.81 6.01
N SER A 35 -6.52 1.43 7.02
CA SER A 35 -6.47 2.89 7.10
C SER A 35 -5.73 3.49 5.91
N ILE A 36 -4.61 2.88 5.53
CA ILE A 36 -3.84 3.34 4.38
C ILE A 36 -4.66 3.21 3.09
N LEU A 37 -5.33 2.08 2.92
CA LEU A 37 -6.09 1.81 1.70
C LEU A 37 -7.35 2.68 1.57
N LYS A 38 -7.91 3.09 2.69
CA LYS A 38 -9.06 3.99 2.69
C LYS A 38 -8.67 5.44 2.46
N GLY A 39 -7.38 5.75 2.61
CA GLY A 39 -6.93 7.11 2.50
C GLY A 39 -7.13 7.93 3.77
N ASP A 40 -7.47 7.28 4.88
CA ASP A 40 -7.65 7.96 6.16
C ASP A 40 -6.34 8.44 6.74
N SER A 41 -5.25 7.79 6.38
CA SER A 41 -3.93 8.13 6.87
C SER A 41 -3.35 9.24 6.00
N LYS A 42 -3.21 10.43 6.57
CA LYS A 42 -2.67 11.57 5.82
C LYS A 42 -1.20 11.41 5.53
N ASN A 43 -0.47 10.84 6.47
CA ASN A 43 0.98 10.66 6.35
C ASN A 43 1.34 9.24 6.80
N PRO A 44 1.17 8.25 5.91
CA PRO A 44 1.58 6.89 6.26
C PRO A 44 3.09 6.87 6.52
N ARG A 45 3.51 6.01 7.43
CA ARG A 45 4.92 5.91 7.77
C ARG A 45 5.71 5.46 6.54
N LEU A 46 6.90 6.05 6.40
CA LEU A 46 7.75 5.74 5.25
C LEU A 46 8.13 4.26 5.19
N ASP A 47 8.42 3.66 6.35
CA ASP A 47 8.76 2.24 6.38
C ASP A 47 7.58 1.37 5.93
N HIS A 48 6.35 1.75 6.27
CA HIS A 48 5.16 1.04 5.78
C HIS A 48 5.01 1.18 4.27
N VAL A 49 5.23 2.40 3.76
CA VAL A 49 5.15 2.66 2.32
C VAL A 49 6.15 1.79 1.56
N ILE A 50 7.38 1.74 2.05
CA ILE A 50 8.43 0.96 1.41
C ILE A 50 8.10 -0.54 1.43
N LYS A 51 7.64 -1.05 2.58
CA LYS A 51 7.29 -2.46 2.69
C LYS A 51 6.16 -2.85 1.77
N ILE A 52 5.12 -2.04 1.72
CA ILE A 52 3.97 -2.31 0.86
C ILE A 52 4.39 -2.27 -0.61
N ALA A 53 5.16 -1.25 -0.99
CA ALA A 53 5.62 -1.13 -2.36
C ALA A 53 6.51 -2.29 -2.77
N THR A 54 7.36 -2.75 -1.86
CA THR A 54 8.24 -3.89 -2.12
C THR A 54 7.45 -5.16 -2.35
N VAL A 55 6.48 -5.43 -1.48
CA VAL A 55 5.65 -6.64 -1.59
C VAL A 55 4.82 -6.63 -2.85
N LEU A 56 4.27 -5.48 -3.21
CA LEU A 56 3.39 -5.35 -4.37
C LEU A 56 4.14 -5.01 -5.66
N ASP A 57 5.45 -4.85 -5.58
CA ASP A 57 6.29 -4.49 -6.73
C ASP A 57 5.81 -3.19 -7.38
N ILE A 58 5.53 -2.19 -6.54
CA ILE A 58 5.13 -0.86 -7.01
C ILE A 58 6.36 0.02 -7.16
N ASP A 59 6.47 0.66 -8.32
CA ASP A 59 7.57 1.59 -8.57
C ASP A 59 7.26 2.94 -7.93
N LEU A 60 7.94 3.25 -6.84
CA LEU A 60 7.75 4.51 -6.12
C LEU A 60 8.16 5.72 -6.93
N ASN A 61 8.99 5.53 -7.96
CA ASN A 61 9.38 6.64 -8.84
C ASN A 61 8.19 7.22 -9.59
N LYS A 62 7.17 6.43 -9.81
CA LYS A 62 5.94 6.90 -10.46
C LYS A 62 5.20 7.94 -9.62
N LEU A 63 5.46 7.97 -8.32
CA LEU A 63 4.83 8.96 -7.44
C LEU A 63 5.54 10.30 -7.48
N LYS A 64 6.81 10.32 -7.88
CA LYS A 64 7.61 11.54 -7.92
C LYS A 64 7.22 12.48 -9.06
N GLY A 65 6.68 11.92 -10.13
CA GLY A 65 6.30 12.70 -11.30
C GLY A 65 4.98 13.42 -11.13
N GLU A 66 4.43 13.33 -9.97
CA GLU A 66 3.15 13.89 -9.66
C GLU A 66 3.29 15.18 -8.88
#